data_66598478b2950271ff30f960c58ff1d6
#
_entry.id   66598478b2950271ff30f960c58ff1d6
#
_cell.length_a   1.000
_cell.length_b   1.000
_cell.length_c   1.000
_cell.angle_alpha   90.00
_cell.angle_beta   90.00
_cell.angle_gamma   90.00
#
_symmetry.space_group_name_H-M   'P 1'
#
loop_
_entity.id
_entity.type
_entity.pdbx_description
1 polymer ?
#
loop_
_entity_poly.entity_id
_entity_poly.type
_entity_poly.pdbx_seq_one_letter_code
_entity_poly.pdbx_strand_id
1 'polypeptide(L)'
;MKQEVVPILSLSEKEKRFFETSFTWEPHSRNLHKQFHINKLEGVIEHMNFPLPPHRQTVNDFVFLTSGESIRSKGLDKYVFSSDTFFFLPAYQISTHELMSADAKGYYCHFDNEIFTCKWLKPDILAEFSFLQFTGNPLVTVEADSRKHLLTILEHLESEYSPDANYNLDVIRVNILSLLMEVKRFAKQEKVTENAALRIAQQYKNKLSRFIYEKSTVAEYASMLSVSPNHLNKCVKAATGKSAQELLSEMVLLEARVLLRQTSLTVNEIAWKIGKEDPSDFIRFFKSKTGQTPTEYRKTE
;
A
#
# COMPACT_ATOMS: atom_id res chain seq x y z
N MET A 1 -16.54 -18.79 16.23
CA MET A 1 -16.50 -17.38 15.82
C MET A 1 -15.20 -17.18 15.06
N LYS A 2 -15.25 -16.82 13.75
CA LYS A 2 -14.03 -16.51 13.00
C LYS A 2 -13.47 -15.19 13.53
N GLN A 3 -12.22 -15.20 13.99
CA GLN A 3 -11.49 -13.98 14.38
C GLN A 3 -11.49 -13.01 13.21
N GLU A 4 -12.11 -11.85 13.39
CA GLU A 4 -12.00 -10.75 12.43
C GLU A 4 -10.60 -10.14 12.55
N VAL A 5 -9.76 -10.47 11.63
CA VAL A 5 -8.42 -9.93 11.45
C VAL A 5 -8.48 -9.01 10.25
N VAL A 6 -7.75 -7.88 10.23
CA VAL A 6 -7.54 -7.16 8.97
C VAL A 6 -6.85 -8.13 8.01
N PRO A 7 -7.58 -8.69 7.03
CA PRO A 7 -7.05 -9.75 6.23
C PRO A 7 -5.97 -9.24 5.29
N ILE A 8 -4.96 -10.06 5.08
CA ILE A 8 -4.10 -9.94 3.90
C ILE A 8 -4.84 -10.71 2.82
N LEU A 9 -5.47 -10.00 1.89
CA LEU A 9 -6.24 -10.63 0.83
C LEU A 9 -5.32 -11.07 -0.29
N SER A 10 -5.39 -12.36 -0.62
CA SER A 10 -4.97 -12.81 -1.94
C SER A 10 -5.88 -12.21 -3.01
N LEU A 11 -5.43 -12.18 -4.24
CA LEU A 11 -6.21 -11.61 -5.35
C LEU A 11 -7.57 -12.32 -5.52
N SER A 12 -7.61 -13.66 -5.37
CA SER A 12 -8.86 -14.43 -5.44
C SER A 12 -9.83 -14.20 -4.27
N GLU A 13 -9.32 -13.88 -3.08
CA GLU A 13 -10.15 -13.51 -1.93
C GLU A 13 -10.71 -12.10 -2.08
N LYS A 14 -9.93 -11.19 -2.70
CA LYS A 14 -10.36 -9.84 -3.05
C LYS A 14 -11.55 -9.87 -4.01
N GLU A 15 -11.47 -10.66 -5.06
CA GLU A 15 -12.55 -10.84 -6.03
C GLU A 15 -13.86 -11.23 -5.35
N LYS A 16 -13.84 -12.29 -4.54
CA LYS A 16 -15.02 -12.78 -3.83
C LYS A 16 -15.61 -11.80 -2.81
N ARG A 17 -14.81 -10.86 -2.32
CA ARG A 17 -15.18 -9.97 -1.22
C ARG A 17 -15.64 -8.60 -1.71
N PHE A 18 -15.10 -8.16 -2.84
CA PHE A 18 -15.32 -6.83 -3.36
C PHE A 18 -16.41 -6.76 -4.43
N PHE A 19 -16.72 -7.87 -5.06
CA PHE A 19 -17.74 -7.92 -6.09
C PHE A 19 -19.03 -8.59 -5.59
N GLU A 20 -20.13 -8.23 -6.21
CA GLU A 20 -21.41 -8.89 -6.02
C GLU A 20 -21.30 -10.37 -6.39
N THR A 21 -22.05 -11.23 -5.67
CA THR A 21 -22.03 -12.69 -5.90
C THR A 21 -22.57 -13.10 -7.27
N SER A 22 -23.35 -12.23 -7.91
CA SER A 22 -23.88 -12.41 -9.28
C SER A 22 -22.88 -12.04 -10.36
N PHE A 23 -21.83 -11.30 -10.03
CA PHE A 23 -20.79 -10.87 -10.96
C PHE A 23 -19.60 -11.81 -10.93
N THR A 24 -19.30 -12.43 -12.04
CA THR A 24 -18.08 -13.24 -12.19
C THR A 24 -17.02 -12.38 -12.87
N TRP A 25 -16.12 -11.85 -12.05
CA TRP A 25 -14.96 -11.19 -12.58
C TRP A 25 -13.88 -12.22 -12.92
N GLU A 26 -13.40 -12.22 -14.16
CA GLU A 26 -12.31 -13.08 -14.58
C GLU A 26 -11.14 -12.25 -15.10
N PRO A 27 -9.91 -12.46 -14.56
CA PRO A 27 -8.73 -11.81 -15.10
C PRO A 27 -8.41 -12.34 -16.48
N HIS A 28 -7.99 -11.47 -17.38
CA HIS A 28 -7.60 -11.85 -18.74
C HIS A 28 -6.49 -12.91 -18.78
N SER A 29 -5.63 -12.92 -17.77
CA SER A 29 -4.61 -13.97 -17.58
C SER A 29 -4.43 -14.30 -16.11
N ARG A 30 -4.83 -15.51 -15.69
CA ARG A 30 -4.70 -15.95 -14.28
C ARG A 30 -3.25 -16.03 -13.80
N ASN A 31 -2.31 -16.35 -14.68
CA ASN A 31 -0.89 -16.43 -14.34
C ASN A 31 -0.27 -15.04 -14.18
N LEU A 32 -0.53 -14.15 -15.12
CA LEU A 32 -0.04 -12.78 -15.09
C LEU A 32 -0.71 -11.96 -13.99
N HIS A 33 -1.99 -12.23 -13.70
CA HIS A 33 -2.77 -11.53 -12.67
C HIS A 33 -2.10 -11.51 -11.27
N LYS A 34 -1.32 -12.52 -10.95
CA LYS A 34 -0.57 -12.54 -9.68
C LYS A 34 0.55 -11.49 -9.62
N GLN A 35 1.08 -11.11 -10.78
CA GLN A 35 2.19 -10.15 -10.90
C GLN A 35 1.74 -8.80 -11.40
N PHE A 36 0.75 -8.76 -12.30
CA PHE A 36 0.27 -7.55 -12.94
C PHE A 36 -1.20 -7.69 -13.35
N HIS A 37 -1.94 -6.62 -13.18
CA HIS A 37 -3.30 -6.46 -13.67
C HIS A 37 -3.60 -5.00 -13.93
N ILE A 38 -4.36 -4.73 -14.96
CA ILE A 38 -4.93 -3.42 -15.27
C ILE A 38 -6.31 -3.59 -15.89
N ASN A 39 -7.25 -2.72 -15.50
CA ASN A 39 -8.57 -2.63 -16.11
C ASN A 39 -9.09 -1.20 -16.07
N LYS A 40 -10.01 -0.90 -16.99
CA LYS A 40 -10.86 0.29 -16.88
C LYS A 40 -11.82 0.14 -15.70
N LEU A 41 -12.15 1.25 -15.08
CA LEU A 41 -13.11 1.31 -13.96
C LEU A 41 -14.55 1.16 -14.46
N GLU A 42 -14.82 1.66 -15.68
CA GLU A 42 -16.12 1.58 -16.33
C GLU A 42 -16.55 0.12 -16.53
N GLY A 43 -17.77 -0.19 -16.15
CA GLY A 43 -18.33 -1.54 -16.24
C GLY A 43 -17.89 -2.49 -15.11
N VAL A 44 -17.05 -2.04 -14.17
CA VAL A 44 -16.63 -2.82 -13.00
C VAL A 44 -17.18 -2.22 -11.71
N ILE A 45 -17.25 -0.89 -11.63
CA ILE A 45 -17.66 -0.15 -10.43
C ILE A 45 -19.08 -0.52 -9.98
N GLU A 46 -20.01 -0.67 -10.91
CA GLU A 46 -21.41 -1.00 -10.62
C GLU A 46 -21.60 -2.36 -9.94
N HIS A 47 -20.59 -3.24 -10.04
CA HIS A 47 -20.59 -4.56 -9.43
C HIS A 47 -19.78 -4.62 -8.13
N MET A 48 -19.18 -3.51 -7.71
CA MET A 48 -18.37 -3.46 -6.48
C MET A 48 -19.19 -3.13 -5.26
N ASN A 49 -18.96 -3.87 -4.17
CA ASN A 49 -19.64 -3.69 -2.88
C ASN A 49 -18.95 -2.61 -2.04
N PHE A 50 -19.25 -1.33 -2.30
CA PHE A 50 -18.79 -0.25 -1.41
C PHE A 50 -19.66 -0.10 -0.16
N PRO A 51 -19.09 0.26 1.01
CA PRO A 51 -17.68 0.48 1.29
C PRO A 51 -16.87 -0.83 1.41
N LEU A 52 -15.66 -0.86 0.84
CA LEU A 52 -14.77 -1.99 1.04
C LEU A 52 -14.15 -1.91 2.44
N PRO A 53 -14.29 -2.98 3.25
CA PRO A 53 -13.77 -2.97 4.61
C PRO A 53 -12.25 -2.95 4.65
N PRO A 54 -11.65 -2.69 5.83
CA PRO A 54 -10.21 -2.71 6.02
C PRO A 54 -9.57 -4.00 5.54
N HIS A 55 -8.57 -3.87 4.70
CA HIS A 55 -7.81 -4.99 4.14
C HIS A 55 -6.39 -4.57 3.79
N ARG A 56 -5.54 -5.56 3.52
CA ARG A 56 -4.23 -5.41 2.91
C ARG A 56 -4.18 -6.22 1.64
N GLN A 57 -3.32 -5.81 0.73
CA GLN A 57 -2.98 -6.57 -0.47
C GLN A 57 -1.50 -6.88 -0.48
N THR A 58 -1.11 -7.99 -1.12
CA THR A 58 0.30 -8.37 -1.27
C THR A 58 1.01 -7.59 -2.37
N VAL A 59 0.26 -6.85 -3.18
CA VAL A 59 0.71 -6.10 -4.36
C VAL A 59 0.59 -4.60 -4.13
N ASN A 60 1.37 -3.81 -4.85
CA ASN A 60 1.12 -2.38 -4.97
C ASN A 60 -0.07 -2.16 -5.89
N ASP A 61 -0.86 -1.13 -5.63
CA ASP A 61 -1.93 -0.74 -6.54
C ASP A 61 -2.00 0.77 -6.74
N PHE A 62 -2.64 1.17 -7.83
CA PHE A 62 -3.10 2.54 -8.00
C PHE A 62 -4.48 2.58 -8.63
N VAL A 63 -5.18 3.67 -8.32
CA VAL A 63 -6.37 4.13 -9.05
C VAL A 63 -5.99 5.45 -9.72
N PHE A 64 -6.27 5.58 -11.01
CA PHE A 64 -6.19 6.84 -11.74
C PHE A 64 -7.58 7.22 -12.22
N LEU A 65 -8.10 8.37 -11.76
CA LEU A 65 -9.39 8.88 -12.18
C LEU A 65 -9.24 9.84 -13.36
N THR A 66 -10.05 9.63 -14.38
CA THR A 66 -10.24 10.57 -15.49
C THR A 66 -11.52 11.38 -15.36
N SER A 67 -12.49 10.89 -14.57
CA SER A 67 -13.70 11.60 -14.10
C SER A 67 -14.21 10.96 -12.82
N GLY A 68 -15.14 11.63 -12.15
CA GLY A 68 -15.74 11.20 -10.90
C GLY A 68 -14.89 11.49 -9.68
N GLU A 69 -15.29 10.89 -8.56
CA GLU A 69 -14.67 11.07 -7.25
C GLU A 69 -14.50 9.75 -6.52
N SER A 70 -13.49 9.64 -5.68
CA SER A 70 -13.26 8.47 -4.84
C SER A 70 -12.79 8.87 -3.44
N ILE A 71 -13.19 8.08 -2.43
CA ILE A 71 -12.75 8.21 -1.04
C ILE A 71 -12.08 6.91 -0.63
N ARG A 72 -10.77 7.00 -0.36
CA ARG A 72 -9.95 5.85 0.04
C ARG A 72 -9.04 6.19 1.21
N SER A 73 -8.74 5.23 2.08
CA SER A 73 -7.78 5.44 3.15
C SER A 73 -6.42 4.81 2.86
N LYS A 74 -5.38 5.38 3.47
CA LYS A 74 -4.06 4.78 3.61
C LYS A 74 -3.68 4.81 5.09
N GLY A 75 -3.73 3.67 5.75
CA GLY A 75 -3.67 3.60 7.20
C GLY A 75 -4.89 4.26 7.84
N LEU A 76 -4.66 5.29 8.64
CA LEU A 76 -5.74 6.08 9.27
C LEU A 76 -6.12 7.34 8.49
N ASP A 77 -5.30 7.74 7.55
CA ASP A 77 -5.53 8.97 6.78
C ASP A 77 -6.51 8.69 5.65
N LYS A 78 -7.55 9.52 5.56
CA LYS A 78 -8.56 9.48 4.51
C LYS A 78 -8.22 10.49 3.44
N TYR A 79 -8.37 10.08 2.18
CA TYR A 79 -8.09 10.86 1.00
C TYR A 79 -9.33 10.91 0.12
N VAL A 80 -9.73 12.13 -0.26
CA VAL A 80 -10.72 12.39 -1.29
C VAL A 80 -9.98 12.85 -2.52
N PHE A 81 -10.24 12.23 -3.67
CA PHE A 81 -9.59 12.57 -4.92
C PHE A 81 -10.53 12.42 -6.11
N SER A 82 -10.27 13.19 -7.14
CA SER A 82 -11.13 13.30 -8.34
C SER A 82 -10.28 13.18 -9.61
N SER A 83 -10.83 13.66 -10.73
CA SER A 83 -10.19 13.57 -12.03
C SER A 83 -8.72 14.07 -12.04
N ASP A 84 -7.95 13.49 -12.93
CA ASP A 84 -6.53 13.76 -13.15
C ASP A 84 -5.64 13.47 -11.93
N THR A 85 -6.10 12.56 -11.04
CA THR A 85 -5.36 12.21 -9.83
C THR A 85 -5.13 10.71 -9.72
N PHE A 86 -3.89 10.34 -9.47
CA PHE A 86 -3.49 9.00 -9.04
C PHE A 86 -3.59 8.90 -7.51
N PHE A 87 -4.11 7.78 -7.05
CA PHE A 87 -3.99 7.32 -5.67
C PHE A 87 -3.18 6.02 -5.65
N PHE A 88 -2.00 6.03 -5.03
CA PHE A 88 -1.13 4.88 -4.91
C PHE A 88 -1.23 4.22 -3.55
N LEU A 89 -1.21 2.90 -3.53
CA LEU A 89 -1.18 2.11 -2.30
C LEU A 89 -0.04 1.09 -2.37
N PRO A 90 0.95 1.17 -1.47
CA PRO A 90 2.01 0.17 -1.42
C PRO A 90 1.49 -1.16 -0.88
N ALA A 91 2.15 -2.25 -1.27
CA ALA A 91 1.88 -3.59 -0.76
C ALA A 91 1.89 -3.62 0.78
N TYR A 92 1.01 -4.43 1.35
CA TYR A 92 0.81 -4.63 2.80
C TYR A 92 0.32 -3.41 3.59
N GLN A 93 0.00 -2.30 2.94
CA GLN A 93 -0.64 -1.16 3.57
C GLN A 93 -2.11 -1.46 3.89
N ILE A 94 -2.57 -1.13 5.11
CA ILE A 94 -4.00 -1.16 5.41
C ILE A 94 -4.69 -0.04 4.65
N SER A 95 -5.81 -0.39 4.00
CA SER A 95 -6.66 0.56 3.27
C SER A 95 -8.13 0.20 3.42
N THR A 96 -8.99 1.20 3.38
CA THR A 96 -10.42 1.08 3.10
C THR A 96 -10.71 1.77 1.78
N HIS A 97 -11.77 1.37 1.11
CA HIS A 97 -12.29 2.11 -0.05
C HIS A 97 -13.75 2.42 0.23
N GLU A 98 -14.03 3.64 0.64
CA GLU A 98 -15.33 4.00 1.18
C GLU A 98 -16.34 4.31 0.10
N LEU A 99 -15.88 4.99 -0.96
CA LEU A 99 -16.74 5.44 -2.04
C LEU A 99 -15.96 5.53 -3.34
N MET A 100 -16.63 5.15 -4.43
CA MET A 100 -16.31 5.55 -5.78
C MET A 100 -17.61 5.97 -6.45
N SER A 101 -17.64 7.15 -7.04
CA SER A 101 -18.87 7.67 -7.67
C SER A 101 -19.24 6.85 -8.91
N ALA A 102 -20.53 6.74 -9.20
CA ALA A 102 -21.04 5.91 -10.30
C ALA A 102 -20.57 6.40 -11.69
N ASP A 103 -20.22 7.68 -11.81
CA ASP A 103 -19.67 8.31 -13.02
C ASP A 103 -18.12 8.25 -13.09
N ALA A 104 -17.48 7.59 -12.13
CA ALA A 104 -16.04 7.47 -12.11
C ALA A 104 -15.55 6.67 -13.31
N LYS A 105 -14.53 7.22 -13.99
CA LYS A 105 -13.83 6.61 -15.11
C LYS A 105 -12.35 6.65 -14.87
N GLY A 106 -11.65 5.74 -15.50
CA GLY A 106 -10.19 5.67 -15.42
C GLY A 106 -9.68 4.26 -15.30
N TYR A 107 -8.60 4.08 -14.55
CA TYR A 107 -7.89 2.80 -14.48
C TYR A 107 -7.66 2.38 -13.03
N TYR A 108 -7.83 1.08 -12.79
CA TYR A 108 -7.25 0.37 -11.66
C TYR A 108 -6.09 -0.49 -12.17
N CYS A 109 -4.99 -0.47 -11.46
CA CYS A 109 -3.85 -1.33 -11.77
C CYS A 109 -3.22 -1.84 -10.48
N HIS A 110 -2.77 -3.11 -10.50
CA HIS A 110 -1.88 -3.61 -9.47
C HIS A 110 -0.66 -4.30 -10.06
N PHE A 111 0.43 -4.30 -9.31
CA PHE A 111 1.68 -4.95 -9.69
C PHE A 111 2.46 -5.43 -8.47
N ASP A 112 3.07 -6.62 -8.60
CA ASP A 112 3.97 -7.16 -7.58
C ASP A 112 5.37 -6.52 -7.67
N ASN A 113 6.08 -6.41 -6.55
CA ASN A 113 7.46 -5.92 -6.53
C ASN A 113 8.40 -6.81 -7.35
N GLU A 114 8.11 -8.10 -7.46
CA GLU A 114 8.92 -9.06 -8.20
C GLU A 114 8.98 -8.77 -9.70
N ILE A 115 7.98 -8.05 -10.24
CA ILE A 115 8.00 -7.63 -11.66
C ILE A 115 9.24 -6.79 -11.99
N PHE A 116 9.81 -6.08 -11.01
CA PHE A 116 11.02 -5.26 -11.17
C PHE A 116 12.32 -6.01 -10.86
N THR A 117 12.24 -7.31 -10.52
CA THR A 117 13.41 -8.14 -10.28
C THR A 117 14.00 -8.59 -11.61
N CYS A 118 14.93 -7.83 -12.14
CA CYS A 118 15.67 -8.16 -13.37
C CYS A 118 17.11 -7.62 -13.33
N LYS A 119 17.99 -8.15 -14.21
CA LYS A 119 19.43 -7.86 -14.18
C LYS A 119 19.79 -6.42 -14.51
N TRP A 120 18.93 -5.69 -15.22
CA TRP A 120 19.20 -4.34 -15.73
C TRP A 120 18.52 -3.22 -14.91
N LEU A 121 17.72 -3.58 -13.91
CA LEU A 121 17.14 -2.60 -12.97
C LEU A 121 17.86 -2.62 -11.62
N LYS A 122 17.87 -1.47 -10.95
CA LYS A 122 18.30 -1.40 -9.55
C LYS A 122 17.36 -2.24 -8.69
N PRO A 123 17.85 -3.04 -7.72
CA PRO A 123 17.01 -3.91 -6.90
C PRO A 123 15.88 -3.20 -6.16
N ASP A 124 16.06 -1.94 -5.80
CA ASP A 124 15.10 -1.15 -5.00
C ASP A 124 14.52 0.02 -5.80
N ILE A 125 14.32 -0.14 -7.11
CA ILE A 125 13.83 0.97 -7.98
C ILE A 125 12.54 1.60 -7.46
N LEU A 126 11.64 0.84 -6.84
CA LEU A 126 10.40 1.35 -6.28
C LEU A 126 10.61 2.29 -5.08
N ALA A 127 11.79 2.25 -4.44
CA ALA A 127 12.12 3.20 -3.37
C ALA A 127 12.25 4.65 -3.87
N GLU A 128 12.46 4.84 -5.17
CA GLU A 128 12.56 6.17 -5.78
C GLU A 128 11.21 6.90 -5.88
N PHE A 129 10.09 6.20 -5.68
CA PHE A 129 8.74 6.76 -5.80
C PHE A 129 8.15 7.03 -4.41
N SER A 130 8.15 8.29 -3.98
CA SER A 130 7.66 8.69 -2.65
C SER A 130 6.20 8.32 -2.41
N PHE A 131 5.37 8.38 -3.45
CA PHE A 131 3.95 8.04 -3.38
C PHE A 131 3.68 6.53 -3.17
N LEU A 132 4.64 5.65 -3.51
CA LEU A 132 4.60 4.22 -3.21
C LEU A 132 5.22 3.88 -1.85
N GLN A 133 5.65 4.88 -1.07
CA GLN A 133 6.22 4.63 0.24
C GLN A 133 5.14 4.57 1.32
N PHE A 134 5.38 3.78 2.36
CA PHE A 134 4.43 3.58 3.47
C PHE A 134 3.96 4.92 4.09
N THR A 135 4.89 5.86 4.30
CA THR A 135 4.62 7.18 4.89
C THR A 135 4.47 8.30 3.85
N GLY A 136 4.58 7.99 2.55
CA GLY A 136 4.47 8.98 1.47
C GLY A 136 3.03 9.42 1.22
N ASN A 137 2.86 10.61 0.65
CA ASN A 137 1.56 11.05 0.17
C ASN A 137 1.12 10.16 -1.01
N PRO A 138 -0.02 9.46 -0.94
CA PRO A 138 -0.48 8.59 -2.01
C PRO A 138 -1.02 9.33 -3.23
N LEU A 139 -1.35 10.62 -3.09
CA LEU A 139 -1.98 11.40 -4.16
C LEU A 139 -0.94 12.09 -5.04
N VAL A 140 -1.09 11.93 -6.34
CA VAL A 140 -0.36 12.68 -7.36
C VAL A 140 -1.37 13.19 -8.39
N THR A 141 -1.63 14.49 -8.37
CA THR A 141 -2.47 15.14 -9.38
C THR A 141 -1.58 15.54 -10.56
N VAL A 142 -2.01 15.22 -11.77
CA VAL A 142 -1.28 15.49 -13.01
C VAL A 142 -1.90 16.66 -13.76
N GLU A 143 -1.09 17.36 -14.52
CA GLU A 143 -1.55 18.47 -15.37
C GLU A 143 -2.30 17.95 -16.60
N ALA A 144 -3.31 18.68 -17.05
CA ALA A 144 -4.16 18.30 -18.17
C ALA A 144 -3.37 18.00 -19.46
N ASP A 145 -2.31 18.75 -19.72
CA ASP A 145 -1.47 18.55 -20.92
C ASP A 145 -0.71 17.22 -20.88
N SER A 146 -0.36 16.74 -19.70
CA SER A 146 0.33 15.45 -19.52
C SER A 146 -0.60 14.26 -19.51
N ARG A 147 -1.89 14.47 -19.29
CA ARG A 147 -2.92 13.41 -19.22
C ARG A 147 -2.93 12.53 -20.46
N LYS A 148 -2.86 13.13 -21.65
CA LYS A 148 -2.88 12.37 -22.91
C LYS A 148 -1.73 11.37 -23.01
N HIS A 149 -0.55 11.77 -22.62
CA HIS A 149 0.64 10.91 -22.63
C HIS A 149 0.50 9.74 -21.62
N LEU A 150 0.03 10.04 -20.40
CA LEU A 150 -0.20 9.02 -19.38
C LEU A 150 -1.28 8.01 -19.81
N LEU A 151 -2.35 8.49 -20.44
CA LEU A 151 -3.40 7.61 -20.99
C LEU A 151 -2.84 6.69 -22.07
N THR A 152 -1.97 7.16 -22.96
CA THR A 152 -1.31 6.32 -23.98
C THR A 152 -0.52 5.18 -23.35
N ILE A 153 0.20 5.44 -22.24
CA ILE A 153 0.93 4.39 -21.50
C ILE A 153 -0.04 3.38 -20.87
N LEU A 154 -1.12 3.86 -20.26
CA LEU A 154 -2.14 3.00 -19.63
C LEU A 154 -2.87 2.15 -20.65
N GLU A 155 -3.24 2.70 -21.81
CA GLU A 155 -3.84 1.97 -22.93
C GLU A 155 -2.90 0.90 -23.51
N HIS A 156 -1.59 1.20 -23.56
CA HIS A 156 -0.61 0.21 -23.97
C HIS A 156 -0.49 -0.92 -22.94
N LEU A 157 -0.45 -0.60 -21.64
CA LEU A 157 -0.47 -1.61 -20.57
C LEU A 157 -1.74 -2.48 -20.62
N GLU A 158 -2.91 -1.89 -20.89
CA GLU A 158 -4.18 -2.60 -21.09
C GLU A 158 -4.11 -3.55 -22.29
N SER A 159 -3.54 -3.10 -23.40
CA SER A 159 -3.38 -3.92 -24.60
C SER A 159 -2.47 -5.12 -24.40
N GLU A 160 -1.37 -4.96 -23.65
CA GLU A 160 -0.46 -6.04 -23.26
C GLU A 160 -1.13 -7.06 -22.29
N TYR A 161 -2.13 -6.63 -21.54
CA TYR A 161 -2.89 -7.47 -20.62
C TYR A 161 -4.12 -8.14 -21.27
N SER A 162 -4.41 -7.88 -22.54
CA SER A 162 -5.54 -8.45 -23.26
C SER A 162 -5.45 -10.00 -23.33
N PRO A 163 -6.60 -10.73 -23.33
CA PRO A 163 -6.65 -12.19 -23.44
C PRO A 163 -5.93 -12.75 -24.66
N ASP A 164 -5.99 -12.01 -25.76
CA ASP A 164 -5.39 -12.39 -27.05
C ASP A 164 -3.92 -11.97 -27.19
N ALA A 165 -3.39 -11.23 -26.20
CA ALA A 165 -2.01 -10.76 -26.24
C ALA A 165 -1.03 -11.89 -25.91
N ASN A 166 -0.03 -12.06 -26.75
CA ASN A 166 1.18 -12.77 -26.36
C ASN A 166 2.01 -11.83 -25.48
N TYR A 167 1.60 -11.65 -24.21
CA TYR A 167 2.17 -10.65 -23.30
C TYR A 167 3.69 -10.84 -23.15
N ASN A 168 4.38 -9.71 -23.09
CA ASN A 168 5.80 -9.66 -22.76
C ASN A 168 6.00 -8.95 -21.40
N LEU A 169 6.44 -9.71 -20.41
CA LEU A 169 6.65 -9.18 -19.05
C LEU A 169 7.66 -8.03 -19.01
N ASP A 170 8.66 -8.03 -19.89
CA ASP A 170 9.63 -6.94 -19.99
C ASP A 170 8.98 -5.67 -20.55
N VAL A 171 8.08 -5.79 -21.53
CA VAL A 171 7.30 -4.66 -22.06
C VAL A 171 6.41 -4.07 -20.97
N ILE A 172 5.67 -4.92 -20.25
CA ILE A 172 4.83 -4.48 -19.13
C ILE A 172 5.68 -3.76 -18.07
N ARG A 173 6.81 -4.34 -17.68
CA ARG A 173 7.76 -3.77 -16.70
C ARG A 173 8.23 -2.37 -17.11
N VAL A 174 8.65 -2.21 -18.35
CA VAL A 174 9.15 -0.92 -18.88
C VAL A 174 8.02 0.11 -18.92
N ASN A 175 6.82 -0.28 -19.32
CA ASN A 175 5.67 0.63 -19.36
C ASN A 175 5.22 1.06 -17.96
N ILE A 176 5.19 0.15 -16.98
CA ILE A 176 4.91 0.53 -15.57
C ILE A 176 5.99 1.49 -15.08
N LEU A 177 7.27 1.20 -15.32
CA LEU A 177 8.35 2.08 -14.91
C LEU A 177 8.25 3.45 -15.58
N SER A 178 7.96 3.50 -16.88
CA SER A 178 7.72 4.74 -17.62
C SER A 178 6.58 5.55 -17.00
N LEU A 179 5.44 4.90 -16.70
CA LEU A 179 4.31 5.53 -16.02
C LEU A 179 4.72 6.14 -14.67
N LEU A 180 5.41 5.35 -13.84
CA LEU A 180 5.85 5.81 -12.52
C LEU A 180 6.85 6.97 -12.61
N MET A 181 7.74 6.97 -13.59
CA MET A 181 8.70 8.06 -13.83
C MET A 181 7.99 9.33 -14.31
N GLU A 182 7.00 9.22 -15.19
CA GLU A 182 6.21 10.38 -15.63
C GLU A 182 5.40 10.95 -14.46
N VAL A 183 4.72 10.10 -13.69
CA VAL A 183 3.96 10.53 -12.50
C VAL A 183 4.86 11.19 -11.45
N LYS A 184 6.11 10.70 -11.30
CA LYS A 184 7.09 11.27 -10.36
C LYS A 184 7.39 12.77 -10.65
N ARG A 185 7.22 13.25 -11.88
CA ARG A 185 7.42 14.65 -12.23
C ARG A 185 6.43 15.60 -11.55
N PHE A 186 5.23 15.10 -11.23
CA PHE A 186 4.15 15.83 -10.56
C PHE A 186 4.11 15.59 -9.06
N ALA A 187 4.78 14.55 -8.57
CA ALA A 187 4.91 14.32 -7.14
C ALA A 187 5.74 15.44 -6.51
N LYS A 188 5.30 15.96 -5.35
CA LYS A 188 6.11 16.93 -4.61
C LYS A 188 7.47 16.31 -4.32
N GLN A 189 8.51 16.89 -4.92
CA GLN A 189 9.88 16.45 -4.70
C GLN A 189 10.30 16.82 -3.29
N GLU A 190 10.31 15.87 -2.39
CA GLU A 190 11.23 15.94 -1.25
C GLU A 190 12.64 15.75 -1.83
N LYS A 191 13.53 16.73 -1.62
CA LYS A 191 14.94 16.64 -2.01
C LYS A 191 15.60 15.51 -1.24
N VAL A 192 15.56 14.32 -1.80
CA VAL A 192 16.15 13.13 -1.22
C VAL A 192 17.48 12.90 -1.94
N THR A 193 18.58 13.26 -1.29
CA THR A 193 19.91 12.88 -1.76
C THR A 193 20.04 11.36 -1.55
N GLU A 194 20.06 10.60 -2.64
CA GLU A 194 20.28 9.14 -2.57
C GLU A 194 21.61 8.85 -1.90
N ASN A 195 21.56 8.25 -0.72
CA ASN A 195 22.71 7.67 -0.07
C ASN A 195 22.38 6.26 0.48
N ALA A 196 23.41 5.49 0.77
CA ALA A 196 23.25 4.12 1.28
C ALA A 196 22.40 4.05 2.55
N ALA A 197 22.48 5.07 3.42
CA ALA A 197 21.68 5.15 4.64
C ALA A 197 20.19 5.29 4.34
N LEU A 198 19.82 6.10 3.37
CA LEU A 198 18.44 6.26 2.96
C LEU A 198 17.87 4.96 2.41
N ARG A 199 18.64 4.24 1.59
CA ARG A 199 18.21 2.94 1.04
C ARG A 199 17.95 1.92 2.15
N ILE A 200 18.84 1.82 3.15
CA ILE A 200 18.65 0.93 4.31
C ILE A 200 17.40 1.35 5.12
N ALA A 201 17.21 2.65 5.36
CA ALA A 201 16.03 3.15 6.05
C ALA A 201 14.74 2.83 5.31
N GLN A 202 14.74 2.92 3.99
CA GLN A 202 13.61 2.59 3.14
C GLN A 202 13.29 1.09 3.16
N GLN A 203 14.30 0.24 3.01
CA GLN A 203 14.16 -1.21 3.15
C GLN A 203 13.62 -1.58 4.53
N TYR A 204 14.08 -0.92 5.59
CA TYR A 204 13.57 -1.12 6.94
C TYR A 204 12.07 -0.79 7.03
N LYS A 205 11.63 0.35 6.52
CA LYS A 205 10.21 0.72 6.48
C LYS A 205 9.37 -0.31 5.72
N ASN A 206 9.86 -0.80 4.58
CA ASN A 206 9.18 -1.85 3.80
C ASN A 206 9.09 -3.18 4.57
N LYS A 207 10.15 -3.55 5.30
CA LYS A 207 10.11 -4.75 6.17
C LYS A 207 9.17 -4.56 7.36
N LEU A 208 9.13 -3.38 7.98
CA LEU A 208 8.16 -3.08 9.03
C LEU A 208 6.73 -3.30 8.56
N SER A 209 6.33 -2.76 7.41
CA SER A 209 4.97 -2.91 6.90
C SER A 209 4.58 -4.36 6.60
N ARG A 210 5.54 -5.16 6.13
CA ARG A 210 5.31 -6.55 5.75
C ARG A 210 5.30 -7.51 6.93
N PHE A 211 6.19 -7.31 7.91
CA PHE A 211 6.46 -8.28 8.97
C PHE A 211 6.11 -7.79 10.38
N ILE A 212 5.28 -6.74 10.49
CA ILE A 212 4.94 -6.10 11.78
C ILE A 212 4.26 -7.06 12.77
N TYR A 213 3.58 -8.10 12.28
CA TYR A 213 2.94 -9.12 13.11
C TYR A 213 3.83 -10.33 13.40
N GLU A 214 4.97 -10.44 12.74
CA GLU A 214 5.88 -11.58 12.88
C GLU A 214 7.16 -11.20 13.63
N LYS A 215 7.56 -9.92 13.55
CA LYS A 215 8.80 -9.40 14.09
C LYS A 215 8.54 -8.22 15.01
N SER A 216 9.10 -8.27 16.21
CA SER A 216 8.83 -7.29 17.28
C SER A 216 10.04 -6.46 17.69
N THR A 217 11.25 -6.81 17.22
CA THR A 217 12.50 -6.17 17.64
C THR A 217 13.32 -5.61 16.48
N VAL A 218 14.00 -4.49 16.73
CA VAL A 218 14.94 -3.90 15.75
C VAL A 218 16.03 -4.88 15.32
N ALA A 219 16.47 -5.78 16.23
CA ALA A 219 17.51 -6.76 15.94
C ALA A 219 17.07 -7.77 14.87
N GLU A 220 15.81 -8.23 14.92
CA GLU A 220 15.26 -9.14 13.90
C GLU A 220 15.22 -8.48 12.53
N TYR A 221 14.77 -7.23 12.45
CA TYR A 221 14.76 -6.46 11.19
C TYR A 221 16.18 -6.19 10.66
N ALA A 222 17.14 -5.88 11.55
CA ALA A 222 18.53 -5.70 11.16
C ALA A 222 19.12 -6.98 10.56
N SER A 223 18.82 -8.15 11.17
CA SER A 223 19.17 -9.46 10.62
C SER A 223 18.59 -9.69 9.22
N MET A 224 17.31 -9.35 9.01
CA MET A 224 16.66 -9.46 7.70
C MET A 224 17.30 -8.58 6.61
N LEU A 225 17.95 -7.49 7.02
CA LEU A 225 18.65 -6.55 6.14
C LEU A 225 20.16 -6.85 6.04
N SER A 226 20.64 -7.91 6.71
CA SER A 226 22.04 -8.29 6.77
C SER A 226 22.95 -7.17 7.28
N VAL A 227 22.45 -6.39 8.27
CA VAL A 227 23.21 -5.32 8.92
C VAL A 227 23.17 -5.46 10.44
N SER A 228 24.10 -4.80 11.15
CA SER A 228 24.01 -4.74 12.60
C SER A 228 22.90 -3.79 13.07
N PRO A 229 22.29 -4.02 14.25
CA PRO A 229 21.28 -3.10 14.81
C PRO A 229 21.78 -1.66 14.95
N ASN A 230 23.06 -1.48 15.32
CA ASN A 230 23.68 -0.16 15.43
C ASN A 230 23.81 0.53 14.05
N HIS A 231 24.18 -0.23 13.01
CA HIS A 231 24.26 0.31 11.64
C HIS A 231 22.87 0.69 11.13
N LEU A 232 21.87 -0.19 11.32
CA LEU A 232 20.48 0.10 10.99
C LEU A 232 20.01 1.40 11.65
N ASN A 233 20.24 1.51 12.96
CA ASN A 233 19.84 2.71 13.72
C ASN A 233 20.51 4.00 13.22
N LYS A 234 21.82 3.96 12.89
CA LYS A 234 22.53 5.10 12.29
C LYS A 234 21.93 5.50 10.94
N CYS A 235 21.66 4.53 10.06
CA CYS A 235 21.07 4.78 8.75
C CYS A 235 19.67 5.36 8.86
N VAL A 236 18.81 4.78 9.70
CA VAL A 236 17.45 5.24 9.92
C VAL A 236 17.46 6.66 10.51
N LYS A 237 18.30 6.94 11.48
CA LYS A 237 18.38 8.26 12.11
C LYS A 237 18.89 9.34 11.15
N ALA A 238 19.89 9.00 10.32
CA ALA A 238 20.39 9.91 9.28
C ALA A 238 19.33 10.23 8.20
N ALA A 239 18.48 9.25 7.85
CA ALA A 239 17.49 9.39 6.80
C ALA A 239 16.16 10.02 7.27
N THR A 240 15.80 9.85 8.55
CA THR A 240 14.44 10.19 9.05
C THR A 240 14.43 11.10 10.27
N GLY A 241 15.58 11.36 10.87
CA GLY A 241 15.69 12.05 12.14
C GLY A 241 15.28 11.21 13.37
N LYS A 242 14.71 10.02 13.17
CA LYS A 242 14.20 9.11 14.21
C LYS A 242 15.07 7.87 14.33
N SER A 243 15.11 7.27 15.51
CA SER A 243 15.72 5.96 15.70
C SER A 243 14.91 4.85 15.04
N ALA A 244 15.55 3.71 14.77
CA ALA A 244 14.87 2.53 14.26
C ALA A 244 13.76 2.05 15.25
N GLN A 245 14.01 2.13 16.56
CA GLN A 245 13.02 1.78 17.59
C GLN A 245 11.81 2.72 17.59
N GLU A 246 12.02 4.01 17.37
CA GLU A 246 10.91 4.98 17.25
C GLU A 246 10.03 4.67 16.04
N LEU A 247 10.62 4.38 14.87
CA LEU A 247 9.84 4.00 13.68
C LEU A 247 9.07 2.68 13.89
N LEU A 248 9.69 1.68 14.52
CA LEU A 248 8.97 0.43 14.87
C LEU A 248 7.79 0.74 15.81
N SER A 249 8.01 1.56 16.83
CA SER A 249 6.97 1.94 17.78
C SER A 249 5.82 2.72 17.11
N GLU A 250 6.12 3.62 16.19
CA GLU A 250 5.12 4.36 15.42
C GLU A 250 4.30 3.43 14.53
N MET A 251 4.96 2.46 13.89
CA MET A 251 4.26 1.46 13.08
C MET A 251 3.35 0.58 13.92
N VAL A 252 3.85 0.05 15.05
CA VAL A 252 3.04 -0.72 16.01
C VAL A 252 1.84 0.08 16.49
N LEU A 253 2.05 1.37 16.80
CA LEU A 253 0.97 2.26 17.23
C LEU A 253 -0.08 2.49 16.12
N LEU A 254 0.36 2.71 14.89
CA LEU A 254 -0.53 2.86 13.74
C LEU A 254 -1.38 1.61 13.54
N GLU A 255 -0.75 0.43 13.57
CA GLU A 255 -1.44 -0.86 13.47
C GLU A 255 -2.47 -1.04 14.59
N ALA A 256 -2.07 -0.77 15.84
CA ALA A 256 -2.96 -0.86 16.99
C ALA A 256 -4.19 0.06 16.83
N ARG A 257 -3.99 1.31 16.38
CA ARG A 257 -5.07 2.26 16.14
C ARG A 257 -6.04 1.77 15.07
N VAL A 258 -5.52 1.24 13.96
CA VAL A 258 -6.34 0.69 12.89
C VAL A 258 -7.13 -0.52 13.38
N LEU A 259 -6.49 -1.47 14.06
CA LEU A 259 -7.17 -2.65 14.61
C LEU A 259 -8.25 -2.27 15.62
N LEU A 260 -7.99 -1.29 16.50
CA LEU A 260 -8.97 -0.81 17.47
C LEU A 260 -10.20 -0.18 16.81
N ARG A 261 -10.01 0.57 15.73
CA ARG A 261 -11.09 1.29 15.03
C ARG A 261 -11.87 0.46 14.04
N GLN A 262 -11.21 -0.49 13.40
CA GLN A 262 -11.72 -1.13 12.20
C GLN A 262 -11.99 -2.64 12.38
N THR A 263 -11.82 -3.17 13.62
CA THR A 263 -12.10 -4.57 13.91
C THR A 263 -12.82 -4.75 15.25
N SER A 264 -13.47 -5.89 15.43
CA SER A 264 -14.08 -6.30 16.69
C SER A 264 -13.11 -7.00 17.66
N LEU A 265 -11.81 -7.10 17.30
CA LEU A 265 -10.79 -7.73 18.16
C LEU A 265 -10.75 -7.10 19.54
N THR A 266 -10.65 -7.93 20.57
CA THR A 266 -10.43 -7.49 21.95
C THR A 266 -9.07 -6.81 22.10
N VAL A 267 -8.90 -5.99 23.15
CA VAL A 267 -7.62 -5.35 23.46
C VAL A 267 -6.50 -6.38 23.64
N ASN A 268 -6.81 -7.53 24.24
CA ASN A 268 -5.85 -8.62 24.44
C ASN A 268 -5.43 -9.26 23.11
N GLU A 269 -6.38 -9.54 22.22
CA GLU A 269 -6.09 -10.10 20.90
C GLU A 269 -5.25 -9.15 20.06
N ILE A 270 -5.51 -7.83 20.15
CA ILE A 270 -4.68 -6.81 19.50
C ILE A 270 -3.26 -6.81 20.07
N ALA A 271 -3.13 -6.86 21.41
CA ALA A 271 -1.82 -6.90 22.07
C ALA A 271 -0.96 -8.06 21.53
N TRP A 272 -1.51 -9.27 21.54
CA TRP A 272 -0.81 -10.46 21.02
C TRP A 272 -0.47 -10.34 19.54
N LYS A 273 -1.40 -9.81 18.75
CA LYS A 273 -1.21 -9.67 17.31
C LYS A 273 -0.06 -8.73 16.94
N ILE A 274 0.16 -7.67 17.72
CA ILE A 274 1.25 -6.70 17.50
C ILE A 274 2.54 -7.08 18.26
N GLY A 275 2.66 -8.33 18.71
CA GLY A 275 3.87 -8.85 19.36
C GLY A 275 4.05 -8.43 20.81
N LYS A 276 2.97 -8.09 21.53
CA LYS A 276 2.97 -7.82 22.97
C LYS A 276 2.42 -9.02 23.73
N GLU A 277 3.30 -9.75 24.40
CA GLU A 277 2.92 -10.95 25.16
C GLU A 277 2.03 -10.61 26.37
N ASP A 278 2.28 -9.46 27.03
CA ASP A 278 1.46 -8.95 28.15
C ASP A 278 0.55 -7.81 27.64
N PRO A 279 -0.78 -7.99 27.71
CA PRO A 279 -1.75 -6.95 27.40
C PRO A 279 -1.56 -5.67 28.22
N SER A 280 -1.05 -5.78 29.46
CA SER A 280 -0.79 -4.61 30.32
C SER A 280 0.33 -3.74 29.75
N ASP A 281 1.35 -4.35 29.14
CA ASP A 281 2.42 -3.62 28.44
C ASP A 281 1.89 -2.90 27.22
N PHE A 282 0.98 -3.51 26.48
CA PHE A 282 0.30 -2.86 25.37
C PHE A 282 -0.52 -1.66 25.83
N ILE A 283 -1.32 -1.81 26.88
CA ILE A 283 -2.15 -0.71 27.43
C ILE A 283 -1.27 0.46 27.87
N ARG A 284 -0.18 0.18 28.59
CA ARG A 284 0.79 1.21 29.01
C ARG A 284 1.45 1.90 27.83
N PHE A 285 1.94 1.11 26.86
CA PHE A 285 2.54 1.62 25.63
C PHE A 285 1.57 2.53 24.88
N PHE A 286 0.35 2.05 24.61
CA PHE A 286 -0.66 2.78 23.85
C PHE A 286 -1.04 4.09 24.55
N LYS A 287 -1.32 4.04 25.85
CA LYS A 287 -1.66 5.23 26.65
C LYS A 287 -0.49 6.24 26.69
N SER A 288 0.76 5.78 26.81
CA SER A 288 1.94 6.67 26.79
C SER A 288 2.12 7.42 25.49
N LYS A 289 1.65 6.84 24.35
CA LYS A 289 1.78 7.42 23.02
C LYS A 289 0.56 8.23 22.57
N THR A 290 -0.61 7.97 23.11
CA THR A 290 -1.88 8.56 22.65
C THR A 290 -2.57 9.42 23.73
N GLY A 291 -2.17 9.31 24.97
CA GLY A 291 -2.86 9.91 26.11
C GLY A 291 -4.09 9.13 26.59
N GLN A 292 -4.58 8.17 25.82
CA GLN A 292 -5.79 7.39 26.07
C GLN A 292 -5.49 5.90 26.18
N THR A 293 -6.30 5.15 26.92
CA THR A 293 -6.26 3.70 26.88
C THR A 293 -6.80 3.17 25.55
N PRO A 294 -6.45 1.93 25.12
CA PRO A 294 -7.02 1.33 23.91
C PRO A 294 -8.55 1.29 23.93
N THR A 295 -9.16 1.03 25.09
CA THR A 295 -10.62 0.95 25.24
C THR A 295 -11.28 2.33 25.10
N GLU A 296 -10.67 3.39 25.66
CA GLU A 296 -11.11 4.77 25.50
C GLU A 296 -11.01 5.18 24.03
N TYR A 297 -9.87 4.92 23.40
CA TYR A 297 -9.62 5.23 21.99
C TYR A 297 -10.62 4.57 21.03
N ARG A 298 -11.02 3.32 21.32
CA ARG A 298 -12.06 2.60 20.51
C ARG A 298 -13.41 3.28 20.57
N LYS A 299 -13.75 3.93 21.71
CA LYS A 299 -15.06 4.59 21.91
C LYS A 299 -15.10 6.01 21.38
N THR A 300 -13.95 6.62 21.09
CA THR A 300 -13.89 7.99 20.54
C THR A 300 -14.18 7.90 19.05
N GLU A 301 -15.26 8.51 18.57
CA GLU A 301 -15.60 8.61 17.16
C GLU A 301 -14.65 9.52 16.36
#